data_fb588685476da534129977441b91d41b
#
_entry.id   fb588685476da534129977441b91d41b
#
_cell.length_a   1.000
_cell.length_b   1.000
_cell.length_c   1.000
_cell.angle_alpha   90.00
_cell.angle_beta   90.00
_cell.angle_gamma   90.00
#
_symmetry.space_group_name_H-M   'P 1'
#
loop_
_entity.id
_entity.type
_entity.pdbx_description
1 polymer ?
#
loop_
_entity_poly.entity_id
_entity_poly.type
_entity_poly.pdbx_seq_one_letter_code
_entity_poly.pdbx_strand_id
1 'polypeptide(L)'
;GSIVLVDYDSMFVPGLENFPEDIKGLPAYQHPKRGAQKKMTPKADYFSELIIYTAIKAIEHFPNLWDELHVKNADTSFLFSVEDIKSNGTSEIFHRLSSNPELKICCDAIIKASKASSIESLLPLSEAIVPHHQRISKKWERIPPQQKEEFVPDTSSIRSKWNKK
;
A
#
# COMPACT_ATOMS: atom_id res chain seq x y z
N GLY A 1 13.34 -9.92 15.13
CA GLY A 1 13.78 -8.61 14.65
C GLY A 1 12.68 -7.58 14.86
N SER A 2 13.05 -6.31 15.01
CA SER A 2 12.12 -5.17 15.08
C SER A 2 12.05 -4.51 13.70
N ILE A 3 10.87 -4.04 13.33
CA ILE A 3 10.67 -3.20 12.14
C ILE A 3 10.68 -1.76 12.63
N VAL A 4 11.45 -0.91 11.96
CA VAL A 4 11.49 0.53 12.20
C VAL A 4 10.95 1.22 10.96
N LEU A 5 9.91 2.04 11.13
CA LEU A 5 9.42 2.90 10.08
C LEU A 5 10.26 4.18 10.04
N VAL A 6 10.53 4.67 8.83
CA VAL A 6 11.28 5.90 8.57
C VAL A 6 10.53 6.71 7.52
N ASP A 7 10.84 8.02 7.43
CA ASP A 7 10.29 8.91 6.40
C ASP A 7 8.78 9.16 6.55
N TYR A 8 8.42 9.90 7.61
CA TYR A 8 7.02 10.16 7.97
C TYR A 8 6.42 11.42 7.33
N ASP A 9 7.16 12.16 6.54
CA ASP A 9 6.77 13.51 6.07
C ASP A 9 5.56 13.51 5.14
N SER A 10 5.23 12.39 4.50
CA SER A 10 4.04 12.25 3.66
C SER A 10 2.96 11.35 4.26
N MET A 11 3.11 10.94 5.51
CA MET A 11 2.16 10.06 6.17
C MET A 11 0.86 10.78 6.53
N PHE A 12 -0.28 10.13 6.26
CA PHE A 12 -1.57 10.62 6.75
C PHE A 12 -1.64 10.53 8.28
N VAL A 13 -2.06 11.63 8.89
CA VAL A 13 -2.35 11.71 10.33
C VAL A 13 -3.79 12.21 10.52
N PRO A 14 -4.59 11.65 11.43
CA PRO A 14 -5.92 12.15 11.73
C PRO A 14 -5.91 13.67 12.00
N GLY A 15 -6.81 14.39 11.34
CA GLY A 15 -6.86 15.86 11.38
C GLY A 15 -6.25 16.53 10.13
N LEU A 16 -5.60 15.77 9.23
CA LEU A 16 -5.04 16.29 7.97
C LEU A 16 -5.97 16.10 6.76
N GLU A 17 -7.21 15.69 6.93
CA GLU A 17 -8.15 15.34 5.85
C GLU A 17 -8.43 16.50 4.88
N ASN A 18 -8.24 17.73 5.32
CA ASN A 18 -8.48 18.92 4.51
C ASN A 18 -7.19 19.53 3.90
N PHE A 19 -6.05 18.99 4.27
CA PHE A 19 -4.78 19.47 3.73
C PHE A 19 -4.59 19.00 2.27
N PRO A 20 -3.95 19.82 1.45
CA PRO A 20 -3.60 19.44 0.09
C PRO A 20 -2.61 18.29 0.11
N GLU A 21 -2.72 17.42 -0.88
CA GLU A 21 -1.81 16.30 -1.07
C GLU A 21 -1.00 16.50 -2.34
N ASP A 22 0.21 16.96 -2.18
CA ASP A 22 1.10 17.30 -3.29
C ASP A 22 2.03 16.16 -3.68
N ILE A 23 2.36 15.27 -2.72
CA ILE A 23 3.24 14.11 -2.94
C ILE A 23 2.40 12.90 -3.31
N LYS A 24 2.57 12.38 -4.53
CA LYS A 24 1.78 11.26 -5.05
C LYS A 24 2.54 9.92 -5.11
N GLY A 25 3.85 9.94 -4.97
CA GLY A 25 4.69 8.76 -5.14
C GLY A 25 4.82 8.30 -6.59
N LEU A 26 5.47 7.14 -6.79
CA LEU A 26 5.73 6.59 -8.11
C LEU A 26 4.45 6.03 -8.77
N PRO A 27 4.17 6.36 -10.04
CA PRO A 27 2.91 5.99 -10.71
C PRO A 27 2.59 4.50 -10.72
N ALA A 28 3.59 3.62 -10.81
CA ALA A 28 3.38 2.17 -10.84
C ALA A 28 2.82 1.59 -9.53
N TYR A 29 2.97 2.33 -8.42
CA TYR A 29 2.44 1.95 -7.12
C TYR A 29 1.12 2.65 -6.78
N GLN A 30 0.67 3.55 -7.64
CA GLN A 30 -0.48 4.39 -7.33
C GLN A 30 -1.74 3.96 -8.08
N HIS A 31 -2.88 4.12 -7.43
CA HIS A 31 -4.17 3.92 -8.08
C HIS A 31 -4.28 4.85 -9.31
N PRO A 32 -4.85 4.39 -10.45
CA PRO A 32 -4.97 5.21 -11.67
C PRO A 32 -5.67 6.57 -11.47
N LYS A 33 -6.52 6.69 -10.45
CA LYS A 33 -7.21 7.94 -10.09
C LYS A 33 -6.45 8.79 -9.07
N ARG A 34 -5.26 8.37 -8.63
CA ARG A 34 -4.48 9.06 -7.59
C ARG A 34 -4.15 10.51 -7.96
N GLY A 35 -3.85 10.76 -9.24
CA GLY A 35 -3.56 12.11 -9.73
C GLY A 35 -4.72 13.10 -9.58
N ALA A 36 -5.97 12.63 -9.53
CA ALA A 36 -7.15 13.46 -9.33
C ALA A 36 -7.42 13.77 -7.84
N GLN A 37 -6.79 13.06 -6.92
CA GLN A 37 -6.92 13.30 -5.49
C GLN A 37 -6.23 14.60 -5.10
N LYS A 38 -6.97 15.51 -4.45
CA LYS A 38 -6.47 16.84 -4.07
C LYS A 38 -6.23 16.97 -2.56
N LYS A 39 -6.83 16.12 -1.76
CA LYS A 39 -6.78 16.17 -0.31
C LYS A 39 -6.20 14.88 0.24
N MET A 40 -5.55 14.96 1.39
CA MET A 40 -5.06 13.78 2.09
C MET A 40 -6.22 12.86 2.49
N THR A 41 -6.00 11.56 2.39
CA THR A 41 -6.95 10.53 2.78
C THR A 41 -6.21 9.35 3.41
N PRO A 42 -6.76 8.70 4.44
CA PRO A 42 -6.16 7.50 5.02
C PRO A 42 -6.12 6.31 4.05
N LYS A 43 -6.86 6.40 2.93
CA LYS A 43 -6.91 5.34 1.91
C LYS A 43 -5.90 5.53 0.77
N ALA A 44 -5.07 6.56 0.87
CA ALA A 44 -4.09 6.89 -0.15
C ALA A 44 -3.19 5.71 -0.52
N ASP A 45 -2.79 4.94 0.48
CA ASP A 45 -1.79 3.88 0.36
C ASP A 45 -2.38 2.48 0.16
N TYR A 46 -3.71 2.31 0.21
CA TYR A 46 -4.35 1.00 0.08
C TYR A 46 -4.01 0.29 -1.24
N PHE A 47 -3.89 1.04 -2.33
CA PHE A 47 -3.48 0.46 -3.60
C PHE A 47 -2.00 0.10 -3.60
N SER A 48 -1.15 0.96 -3.05
CA SER A 48 0.29 0.71 -2.93
C SER A 48 0.59 -0.51 -2.05
N GLU A 49 -0.11 -0.65 -0.92
CA GLU A 49 -0.02 -1.82 -0.04
C GLU A 49 -0.30 -3.11 -0.81
N LEU A 50 -1.36 -3.12 -1.61
CA LEU A 50 -1.76 -4.29 -2.40
C LEU A 50 -0.71 -4.64 -3.47
N ILE A 51 -0.15 -3.63 -4.16
CA ILE A 51 0.92 -3.81 -5.14
C ILE A 51 2.18 -4.38 -4.48
N ILE A 52 2.62 -3.77 -3.37
CA ILE A 52 3.83 -4.18 -2.65
C ILE A 52 3.66 -5.59 -2.08
N TYR A 53 2.53 -5.87 -1.43
CA TYR A 53 2.24 -7.19 -0.88
C TYR A 53 2.28 -8.26 -1.99
N THR A 54 1.62 -8.00 -3.12
CA THR A 54 1.61 -8.93 -4.25
C THR A 54 3.01 -9.15 -4.80
N ALA A 55 3.83 -8.11 -4.89
CA ALA A 55 5.21 -8.22 -5.36
C ALA A 55 6.07 -9.10 -4.43
N ILE A 56 5.95 -8.93 -3.11
CA ILE A 56 6.68 -9.75 -2.13
C ILE A 56 6.24 -11.21 -2.23
N LYS A 57 4.93 -11.48 -2.30
CA LYS A 57 4.40 -12.84 -2.46
C LYS A 57 4.79 -13.46 -3.80
N ALA A 58 4.88 -12.67 -4.86
CA ALA A 58 5.32 -13.13 -6.16
C ALA A 58 6.78 -13.62 -6.14
N ILE A 59 7.67 -12.90 -5.45
CA ILE A 59 9.08 -13.31 -5.31
C ILE A 59 9.19 -14.56 -4.43
N GLU A 60 8.38 -14.67 -3.38
CA GLU A 60 8.34 -15.88 -2.56
C GLU A 60 8.04 -17.13 -3.40
N HIS A 61 7.07 -17.04 -4.34
CA HIS A 61 6.68 -18.15 -5.20
C HIS A 61 7.55 -18.31 -6.46
N PHE A 62 8.09 -17.22 -6.96
CA PHE A 62 8.89 -17.14 -8.20
C PHE A 62 10.17 -16.32 -7.95
N PRO A 63 11.17 -16.86 -7.23
CA PRO A 63 12.38 -16.11 -6.85
C PRO A 63 13.14 -15.48 -8.04
N ASN A 64 13.10 -16.12 -9.20
CA ASN A 64 13.76 -15.62 -10.41
C ASN A 64 13.19 -14.27 -10.89
N LEU A 65 11.97 -13.91 -10.48
CA LEU A 65 11.39 -12.60 -10.82
C LEU A 65 12.21 -11.44 -10.30
N TRP A 66 12.94 -11.63 -9.20
CA TRP A 66 13.83 -10.59 -8.68
C TRP A 66 14.86 -10.16 -9.72
N ASP A 67 15.58 -11.12 -10.29
CA ASP A 67 16.64 -10.83 -11.25
C ASP A 67 16.06 -10.37 -12.60
N GLU A 68 15.01 -11.02 -13.07
CA GLU A 68 14.37 -10.70 -14.34
C GLU A 68 13.79 -9.27 -14.36
N LEU A 69 13.16 -8.83 -13.26
CA LEU A 69 12.48 -7.55 -13.17
C LEU A 69 13.38 -6.41 -12.68
N HIS A 70 14.35 -6.72 -11.83
CA HIS A 70 15.30 -5.72 -11.35
C HIS A 70 16.05 -5.06 -12.50
N VAL A 71 16.48 -5.83 -13.49
CA VAL A 71 17.15 -5.32 -14.69
C VAL A 71 16.19 -4.54 -15.59
N LYS A 72 14.92 -4.99 -15.68
CA LYS A 72 13.93 -4.44 -16.62
C LYS A 72 13.27 -3.15 -16.13
N ASN A 73 13.08 -3.00 -14.81
CA ASN A 73 12.26 -1.94 -14.21
C ASN A 73 12.97 -1.16 -13.10
N ALA A 74 14.31 -1.15 -13.09
CA ALA A 74 15.14 -0.68 -11.97
C ALA A 74 14.79 0.71 -11.42
N ASP A 75 14.29 1.63 -12.27
CA ASP A 75 14.14 3.03 -11.89
C ASP A 75 12.71 3.45 -11.52
N THR A 76 11.68 2.68 -11.87
CA THR A 76 10.29 3.17 -11.79
C THR A 76 9.27 2.21 -11.19
N SER A 77 9.53 0.91 -11.23
CA SER A 77 8.61 -0.08 -10.68
C SER A 77 9.37 -1.37 -10.37
N PHE A 78 8.82 -2.17 -9.45
CA PHE A 78 9.46 -3.42 -9.08
C PHE A 78 8.86 -4.62 -9.83
N LEU A 79 7.55 -4.82 -9.76
CA LEU A 79 6.86 -5.97 -10.38
C LEU A 79 5.90 -5.54 -11.48
N PHE A 80 5.08 -4.52 -11.21
CA PHE A 80 4.07 -4.04 -12.14
C PHE A 80 4.47 -2.70 -12.71
N SER A 81 4.41 -2.57 -14.04
CA SER A 81 4.47 -1.27 -14.70
C SER A 81 3.10 -0.58 -14.70
N VAL A 82 3.07 0.69 -15.05
CA VAL A 82 1.81 1.43 -15.26
C VAL A 82 0.97 0.78 -16.36
N GLU A 83 1.62 0.25 -17.39
CA GLU A 83 0.99 -0.44 -18.52
C GLU A 83 0.34 -1.75 -18.06
N ASP A 84 1.00 -2.50 -17.17
CA ASP A 84 0.42 -3.71 -16.59
C ASP A 84 -0.87 -3.40 -15.84
N ILE A 85 -0.86 -2.36 -15.00
CA ILE A 85 -2.06 -1.93 -14.26
C ILE A 85 -3.19 -1.54 -15.23
N LYS A 86 -2.88 -0.84 -16.31
CA LYS A 86 -3.84 -0.44 -17.35
C LYS A 86 -4.34 -1.59 -18.19
N SER A 87 -3.60 -2.69 -18.28
CA SER A 87 -3.95 -3.87 -19.09
C SER A 87 -5.21 -4.59 -18.60
N ASN A 88 -5.72 -4.26 -17.40
CA ASN A 88 -6.84 -4.96 -16.77
C ASN A 88 -6.63 -6.47 -16.58
N GLY A 89 -5.39 -6.87 -16.37
CA GLY A 89 -5.03 -8.27 -16.13
C GLY A 89 -4.65 -9.08 -17.37
N THR A 90 -4.51 -8.44 -18.52
CA THR A 90 -4.14 -9.12 -19.78
C THR A 90 -2.64 -9.11 -20.06
N SER A 91 -1.82 -8.46 -19.24
CA SER A 91 -0.37 -8.46 -19.43
C SER A 91 0.27 -9.79 -19.02
N GLU A 92 1.45 -10.05 -19.56
CA GLU A 92 2.21 -11.27 -19.33
C GLU A 92 2.44 -11.53 -17.84
N ILE A 93 2.77 -10.49 -17.06
CA ILE A 93 3.00 -10.64 -15.62
C ILE A 93 1.74 -11.12 -14.89
N PHE A 94 0.55 -10.58 -15.22
CA PHE A 94 -0.70 -11.05 -14.62
C PHE A 94 -0.99 -12.50 -14.98
N HIS A 95 -0.74 -12.92 -16.24
CA HIS A 95 -0.91 -14.31 -16.64
C HIS A 95 0.05 -15.23 -15.88
N ARG A 96 1.32 -14.87 -15.77
CA ARG A 96 2.33 -15.63 -15.05
C ARG A 96 1.97 -15.80 -13.57
N LEU A 97 1.60 -14.73 -12.88
CA LEU A 97 1.24 -14.78 -11.48
C LEU A 97 -0.06 -15.54 -11.24
N SER A 98 -1.04 -15.42 -12.12
CA SER A 98 -2.33 -16.09 -12.01
C SER A 98 -2.24 -17.62 -12.17
N SER A 99 -1.09 -18.17 -12.58
CA SER A 99 -0.84 -19.61 -12.55
C SER A 99 -0.75 -20.18 -11.13
N ASN A 100 -0.42 -19.33 -10.13
CA ASN A 100 -0.44 -19.69 -8.72
C ASN A 100 -1.77 -19.24 -8.09
N PRO A 101 -2.52 -20.14 -7.41
CA PRO A 101 -3.84 -19.82 -6.85
C PRO A 101 -3.83 -18.68 -5.82
N GLU A 102 -2.80 -18.58 -4.98
CA GLU A 102 -2.65 -17.51 -3.99
C GLU A 102 -2.43 -16.17 -4.67
N LEU A 103 -1.50 -16.12 -5.64
CA LEU A 103 -1.20 -14.90 -6.39
C LEU A 103 -2.35 -14.49 -7.29
N LYS A 104 -3.14 -15.43 -7.80
CA LYS A 104 -4.36 -15.11 -8.56
C LYS A 104 -5.32 -14.26 -7.75
N ILE A 105 -5.51 -14.56 -6.46
CA ILE A 105 -6.37 -13.76 -5.57
C ILE A 105 -5.85 -12.32 -5.50
N CYS A 106 -4.54 -12.15 -5.35
CA CYS A 106 -3.91 -10.83 -5.31
C CYS A 106 -4.07 -10.09 -6.65
N CYS A 107 -3.84 -10.77 -7.77
CA CYS A 107 -4.04 -10.21 -9.11
C CYS A 107 -5.49 -9.76 -9.34
N ASP A 108 -6.46 -10.59 -9.01
CA ASP A 108 -7.88 -10.27 -9.10
C ASP A 108 -8.23 -9.05 -8.23
N ALA A 109 -7.63 -8.94 -7.04
CA ALA A 109 -7.79 -7.79 -6.15
C ALA A 109 -7.21 -6.50 -6.76
N ILE A 110 -6.01 -6.56 -7.36
CA ILE A 110 -5.39 -5.42 -8.06
C ILE A 110 -6.28 -4.96 -9.22
N ILE A 111 -6.75 -5.89 -10.06
CA ILE A 111 -7.61 -5.59 -11.20
C ILE A 111 -8.93 -4.96 -10.74
N LYS A 112 -9.51 -5.47 -9.67
CA LYS A 112 -10.72 -4.90 -9.08
C LYS A 112 -10.48 -3.50 -8.52
N ALA A 113 -9.41 -3.32 -7.76
CA ALA A 113 -9.03 -2.05 -7.17
C ALA A 113 -8.73 -1.00 -8.25
N SER A 114 -7.97 -1.33 -9.30
CA SER A 114 -7.63 -0.40 -10.39
C SER A 114 -8.84 0.15 -11.16
N LYS A 115 -9.96 -0.61 -11.17
CA LYS A 115 -11.24 -0.21 -11.79
C LYS A 115 -12.11 0.63 -10.88
N ALA A 116 -11.75 0.82 -9.63
CA ALA A 116 -12.53 1.61 -8.69
C ALA A 116 -12.70 3.05 -9.19
N SER A 117 -13.88 3.61 -8.97
CA SER A 117 -14.21 4.97 -9.43
C SER A 117 -13.44 6.05 -8.66
N SER A 118 -13.04 5.76 -7.43
CA SER A 118 -12.27 6.66 -6.57
C SER A 118 -11.43 5.87 -5.56
N ILE A 119 -10.42 6.54 -5.00
CA ILE A 119 -9.59 6.01 -3.91
C ILE A 119 -10.44 5.71 -2.67
N GLU A 120 -11.47 6.51 -2.41
CA GLU A 120 -12.35 6.34 -1.25
C GLU A 120 -13.15 5.02 -1.25
N SER A 121 -13.28 4.37 -2.40
CA SER A 121 -13.92 3.06 -2.52
C SER A 121 -12.97 1.88 -2.34
N LEU A 122 -11.68 2.12 -2.17
CA LEU A 122 -10.68 1.07 -1.94
C LEU A 122 -10.88 0.40 -0.57
N LEU A 123 -10.54 -0.87 -0.53
CA LEU A 123 -10.55 -1.69 0.67
C LEU A 123 -9.14 -1.83 1.22
N PRO A 124 -8.96 -1.91 2.55
CA PRO A 124 -7.68 -2.24 3.14
C PRO A 124 -7.21 -3.63 2.68
N LEU A 125 -5.91 -3.87 2.69
CA LEU A 125 -5.30 -5.11 2.21
C LEU A 125 -5.97 -6.36 2.79
N SER A 126 -6.23 -6.37 4.08
CA SER A 126 -6.86 -7.49 4.79
C SER A 126 -8.25 -7.86 4.29
N GLU A 127 -8.97 -6.94 3.65
CA GLU A 127 -10.28 -7.19 3.05
C GLU A 127 -10.19 -7.41 1.54
N ALA A 128 -9.22 -6.77 0.88
CA ALA A 128 -9.06 -6.83 -0.56
C ALA A 128 -8.68 -8.24 -1.06
N ILE A 129 -7.81 -8.96 -0.32
CA ILE A 129 -7.27 -10.26 -0.70
C ILE A 129 -8.03 -11.46 -0.11
N VAL A 130 -9.08 -11.22 0.67
CA VAL A 130 -9.88 -12.32 1.22
C VAL A 130 -10.85 -12.85 0.16
N PRO A 131 -10.81 -14.15 -0.18
CA PRO A 131 -11.84 -14.77 -0.99
C PRO A 131 -13.21 -14.57 -0.31
N HIS A 132 -14.25 -14.27 -1.06
CA HIS A 132 -15.61 -13.98 -0.55
C HIS A 132 -16.18 -15.03 0.42
N HIS A 133 -15.59 -16.21 0.49
CA HIS A 133 -16.04 -17.34 1.35
C HIS A 133 -15.25 -17.48 2.66
N GLN A 134 -14.18 -16.73 2.86
CA GLN A 134 -13.43 -16.73 4.11
C GLN A 134 -13.33 -15.31 4.67
N ARG A 135 -14.41 -14.81 5.22
CA ARG A 135 -14.28 -13.75 6.23
C ARG A 135 -13.43 -14.35 7.33
N ILE A 136 -12.24 -13.82 7.49
CA ILE A 136 -11.39 -14.14 8.64
C ILE A 136 -12.26 -13.85 9.85
N SER A 137 -12.79 -14.91 10.46
CA SER A 137 -13.62 -14.80 11.64
C SER A 137 -12.83 -14.00 12.66
N LYS A 138 -13.34 -12.84 13.06
CA LYS A 138 -13.20 -12.09 14.32
C LYS A 138 -12.05 -12.44 15.29
N LYS A 139 -10.95 -13.03 14.85
CA LYS A 139 -9.82 -13.35 15.73
C LYS A 139 -9.05 -12.10 16.14
N TRP A 140 -9.16 -11.03 15.37
CA TRP A 140 -8.56 -9.73 15.66
C TRP A 140 -9.43 -8.84 16.58
N GLU A 141 -10.73 -9.12 16.71
CA GLU A 141 -11.61 -8.40 17.64
C GLU A 141 -11.36 -8.75 19.12
N ARG A 142 -10.50 -9.74 19.41
CA ARG A 142 -10.19 -10.19 20.77
C ARG A 142 -8.86 -9.67 21.34
N ILE A 143 -8.19 -8.77 20.68
CA ILE A 143 -7.11 -8.02 21.32
C ILE A 143 -7.82 -6.88 22.08
N PRO A 144 -7.90 -6.95 23.44
CA PRO A 144 -8.43 -5.83 24.18
C PRO A 144 -7.62 -4.60 23.80
N PRO A 145 -8.23 -3.42 23.67
CA PRO A 145 -7.48 -2.21 23.48
C PRO A 145 -6.47 -2.16 24.61
N GLN A 146 -5.18 -2.31 24.28
CA GLN A 146 -4.12 -2.05 25.24
C GLN A 146 -4.42 -0.66 25.76
N GLN A 147 -4.50 -0.53 27.08
CA GLN A 147 -4.70 0.73 27.75
C GLN A 147 -3.80 1.73 27.03
N LYS A 148 -4.42 2.74 26.43
CA LYS A 148 -3.72 3.89 25.91
C LYS A 148 -3.01 4.51 27.11
N GLU A 149 -1.76 4.14 27.36
CA GLU A 149 -0.88 5.01 28.11
C GLU A 149 -0.88 6.31 27.30
N GLU A 150 -1.46 7.32 27.87
CA GLU A 150 -1.47 8.67 27.33
C GLU A 150 -0.01 9.08 27.17
N PHE A 151 0.52 8.90 25.95
CA PHE A 151 1.85 9.40 25.62
C PHE A 151 1.76 10.92 25.66
N VAL A 152 2.08 11.49 26.82
CA VAL A 152 2.31 12.93 26.98
C VAL A 152 3.73 13.19 26.47
N PRO A 153 3.91 13.75 25.27
CA PRO A 153 5.24 14.04 24.77
C PRO A 153 5.88 15.06 25.72
N ASP A 154 7.01 14.72 26.30
CA ASP A 154 7.83 15.66 27.05
C ASP A 154 8.40 16.71 26.08
N THR A 155 7.67 17.80 25.93
CA THR A 155 8.08 18.93 25.08
C THR A 155 9.16 19.80 25.70
N SER A 156 9.61 19.52 26.93
CA SER A 156 10.61 20.33 27.63
C SER A 156 11.99 20.28 26.95
N SER A 157 12.35 19.15 26.34
CA SER A 157 13.65 18.99 25.68
C SER A 157 13.72 19.65 24.30
N ILE A 158 12.58 19.84 23.63
CA ILE A 158 12.52 20.43 22.29
C ILE A 158 12.65 21.95 22.37
N ARG A 159 12.04 22.60 23.36
CA ARG A 159 12.09 24.06 23.56
C ARG A 159 13.49 24.59 23.82
N SER A 160 14.37 23.83 24.48
CA SER A 160 15.73 24.26 24.82
C SER A 160 16.69 24.30 23.62
N LYS A 161 16.40 23.59 22.51
CA LYS A 161 17.26 23.56 21.33
C LYS A 161 17.00 24.71 20.34
N TRP A 162 15.86 25.38 20.41
CA TRP A 162 15.49 26.45 19.47
C TRP A 162 15.82 27.87 19.97
N ASN A 163 16.14 28.03 21.25
CA ASN A 163 16.47 29.33 21.86
C ASN A 163 17.97 29.63 21.92
N LYS A 164 18.82 28.91 21.17
CA LYS A 164 20.24 29.25 21.01
C LYS A 164 20.51 29.70 19.58
N LYS A 165 20.10 30.93 19.27
CA LYS A 165 20.70 31.83 18.28
C LYS A 165 20.59 33.24 18.77
#